data_308253a5f156b00aab0e12f0d18fcf27
#
_entry.id   308253a5f156b00aab0e12f0d18fcf27
#
_cell.length_a   1.000
_cell.length_b   1.000
_cell.length_c   1.000
_cell.angle_alpha   90.00
_cell.angle_beta   90.00
_cell.angle_gamma   90.00
#
_symmetry.space_group_name_H-M   'P 1'
#
loop_
_entity.id
_entity.type
_entity.pdbx_description
1 polymer ?
#
loop_
_entity_poly.entity_id
_entity_poly.type
_entity_poly.pdbx_seq_one_letter_code
_entity_poly.pdbx_strand_id
1 'polypeptide(L)'
;MMHPQRRKLAGRNAGSVYDQLLEVQAQLSRGALGTDKPLSCSASLLAKVAQMHNADASGIERILGDKRAERFGAAFLDVLRDAT
;
A
#
# COMPACT_ATOMS: atom_id res chain seq x y z
N MET A 1 3.56 -19.70 9.63
CA MET A 1 3.98 -19.37 9.80
C MET A 1 4.48 -18.46 9.53
N MET A 2 4.59 -17.83 9.72
CA MET A 2 4.97 -17.14 9.31
C MET A 2 5.89 -16.74 9.21
N HIS A 3 6.09 -16.36 9.09
CA HIS A 3 7.23 -16.04 8.53
C HIS A 3 8.02 -15.05 9.29
N PRO A 4 8.71 -15.45 10.32
CA PRO A 4 9.56 -14.58 11.10
C PRO A 4 10.63 -13.91 10.27
N GLN A 5 11.17 -14.62 9.31
CA GLN A 5 12.17 -14.01 8.50
C GLN A 5 11.66 -12.86 7.71
N ARG A 6 10.50 -13.03 7.16
CA ARG A 6 9.91 -11.98 6.42
C ARG A 6 9.74 -10.78 7.28
N ARG A 7 9.34 -11.01 8.50
CA ARG A 7 9.14 -9.95 9.42
C ARG A 7 10.44 -9.26 9.78
N LYS A 8 11.52 -10.00 9.87
CA LYS A 8 12.78 -9.40 10.11
C LYS A 8 13.23 -8.50 9.03
N LEU A 9 12.97 -8.85 7.82
CA LEU A 9 13.29 -7.99 6.72
C LEU A 9 12.35 -6.82 6.65
N ALA A 10 11.22 -6.96 7.30
CA ALA A 10 10.20 -5.97 7.27
C ALA A 10 10.70 -4.70 7.90
N GLY A 11 10.27 -3.61 7.41
CA GLY A 11 10.61 -2.34 7.96
C GLY A 11 11.96 -1.88 7.58
N ARG A 12 12.68 -2.68 6.80
CA ARG A 12 13.97 -2.30 6.43
C ARG A 12 14.10 -1.83 5.04
N ASN A 13 13.21 -2.15 4.16
CA ASN A 13 13.41 -1.80 2.78
C ASN A 13 12.10 -1.80 2.04
N ALA A 14 12.15 -1.44 0.78
CA ALA A 14 10.96 -1.32 -0.05
C ALA A 14 10.21 -2.63 -0.21
N GLY A 15 10.90 -3.75 -0.11
CA GLY A 15 10.24 -5.04 -0.21
C GLY A 15 9.25 -5.26 0.90
N SER A 16 9.61 -4.86 2.11
CA SER A 16 8.73 -5.00 3.24
C SER A 16 7.52 -4.07 3.13
N VAL A 17 7.75 -2.85 2.71
CA VAL A 17 6.67 -1.91 2.50
C VAL A 17 5.74 -2.43 1.42
N TYR A 18 6.30 -2.97 0.35
CA TYR A 18 5.52 -3.54 -0.74
C TYR A 18 4.58 -4.64 -0.22
N ASP A 19 5.09 -5.51 0.64
CA ASP A 19 4.29 -6.59 1.22
C ASP A 19 3.13 -6.03 2.05
N GLN A 20 3.38 -4.99 2.81
CA GLN A 20 2.33 -4.35 3.59
C GLN A 20 1.28 -3.69 2.71
N LEU A 21 1.72 -3.08 1.61
CA LEU A 21 0.78 -2.48 0.68
C LEU A 21 -0.10 -3.54 0.03
N LEU A 22 0.49 -4.69 -0.30
CA LEU A 22 -0.29 -5.79 -0.85
C LEU A 22 -1.37 -6.26 0.12
N GLU A 23 -1.01 -6.36 1.38
CA GLU A 23 -1.95 -6.79 2.39
C GLU A 23 -3.09 -5.79 2.56
N VAL A 24 -2.77 -4.52 2.62
CA VAL A 24 -3.77 -3.47 2.70
C VAL A 24 -4.68 -3.49 1.50
N GLN A 25 -4.09 -3.66 0.32
CA GLN A 25 -4.88 -3.74 -0.91
C GLN A 25 -5.86 -4.90 -0.86
N ALA A 26 -5.41 -6.05 -0.37
CA ALA A 26 -6.29 -7.20 -0.26
C ALA A 26 -7.45 -6.93 0.68
N GLN A 27 -7.18 -6.26 1.79
CA GLN A 27 -8.21 -5.96 2.76
C GLN A 27 -9.22 -4.94 2.25
N LEU A 28 -8.78 -3.99 1.45
CA LEU A 28 -9.63 -2.91 0.96
C LEU A 28 -10.07 -3.07 -0.48
N SER A 29 -9.77 -4.20 -1.10
CA SER A 29 -10.05 -4.35 -2.53
C SER A 29 -11.53 -4.16 -2.84
N ARG A 30 -12.41 -4.44 -1.88
CA ARG A 30 -13.84 -4.23 -2.06
C ARG A 30 -14.37 -3.16 -1.11
N GLY A 31 -13.49 -2.27 -0.68
CA GLY A 31 -13.85 -1.17 0.21
C GLY A 31 -13.86 -1.59 1.67
N ALA A 32 -14.03 -0.63 2.55
CA ALA A 32 -14.01 -0.88 3.99
C ALA A 32 -15.11 -1.83 4.43
N LEU A 33 -16.26 -1.78 3.77
CA LEU A 33 -17.37 -2.64 4.10
C LEU A 33 -17.42 -3.94 3.29
N GLY A 34 -16.55 -4.06 2.30
CA GLY A 34 -16.50 -5.27 1.48
C GLY A 34 -17.59 -5.39 0.44
N THR A 35 -18.29 -4.30 0.16
CA THR A 35 -19.43 -4.32 -0.75
C THR A 35 -19.18 -3.58 -2.05
N ASP A 36 -18.03 -2.95 -2.19
CA ASP A 36 -17.72 -2.19 -3.41
C ASP A 36 -17.20 -3.11 -4.49
N LYS A 37 -17.16 -2.61 -5.72
CA LYS A 37 -16.57 -3.36 -6.80
C LYS A 37 -15.09 -3.57 -6.52
N PRO A 38 -14.56 -4.74 -6.87
CA PRO A 38 -13.15 -5.00 -6.63
C PRO A 38 -12.25 -4.00 -7.35
N LEU A 39 -11.21 -3.58 -6.67
CA LEU A 39 -10.25 -2.66 -7.24
C LEU A 39 -8.87 -3.07 -6.73
N SER A 40 -7.89 -2.99 -7.58
CA SER A 40 -6.52 -3.31 -7.17
C SER A 40 -5.53 -2.46 -7.94
N CYS A 41 -4.31 -2.42 -7.43
CA CYS A 41 -3.22 -1.70 -8.09
C CYS A 41 -2.31 -2.72 -8.76
N SER A 42 -1.73 -2.35 -9.88
CA SER A 42 -0.74 -3.23 -10.50
C SER A 42 0.50 -3.30 -9.65
N ALA A 43 1.30 -4.34 -9.85
CA ALA A 43 2.57 -4.48 -9.14
C ALA A 43 3.45 -3.26 -9.37
N SER A 44 3.42 -2.71 -10.55
CA SER A 44 4.20 -1.52 -10.89
C SER A 44 3.77 -0.32 -10.04
N LEU A 45 2.48 -0.13 -9.86
CA LEU A 45 1.99 0.97 -9.04
C LEU A 45 2.37 0.78 -7.58
N LEU A 46 2.23 -0.44 -7.08
CA LEU A 46 2.59 -0.72 -5.70
C LEU A 46 4.07 -0.50 -5.46
N ALA A 47 4.90 -0.88 -6.43
CA ALA A 47 6.34 -0.66 -6.32
C ALA A 47 6.67 0.82 -6.28
N LYS A 48 5.98 1.61 -7.08
CA LYS A 48 6.20 3.06 -7.07
C LYS A 48 5.84 3.67 -5.73
N VAL A 49 4.71 3.24 -5.17
CA VAL A 49 4.31 3.74 -3.86
C VAL A 49 5.32 3.31 -2.80
N ALA A 50 5.77 2.06 -2.86
CA ALA A 50 6.70 1.54 -1.87
C ALA A 50 8.03 2.28 -1.85
N GLN A 51 8.40 2.89 -2.96
CA GLN A 51 9.67 3.58 -3.09
C GLN A 51 9.58 5.08 -2.82
N MET A 52 8.41 5.57 -2.45
CA MET A 52 8.25 7.00 -2.22
C MET A 52 9.04 7.47 -1.02
N HIS A 53 9.60 8.66 -1.15
CA HIS A 53 10.21 9.36 -0.03
C HIS A 53 9.30 10.54 0.30
N ASN A 54 9.19 10.87 1.55
CA ASN A 54 8.35 12.00 1.98
C ASN A 54 6.94 11.87 1.43
N ALA A 55 6.37 10.68 1.61
CA ALA A 55 5.07 10.38 1.03
C ALA A 55 3.99 11.30 1.57
N ASP A 56 3.10 11.74 0.69
CA ASP A 56 1.95 12.50 1.10
C ASP A 56 0.76 12.10 0.21
N ALA A 57 -0.41 12.57 0.59
CA ALA A 57 -1.63 12.19 -0.09
C ALA A 57 -1.60 12.58 -1.57
N SER A 58 -1.05 13.74 -1.85
CA SER A 58 -0.97 14.25 -3.20
C SER A 58 -0.10 13.37 -4.10
N GLY A 59 1.04 12.96 -3.57
CA GLY A 59 1.95 12.09 -4.31
C GLY A 59 1.34 10.73 -4.58
N ILE A 60 0.65 10.18 -3.59
CA ILE A 60 -0.02 8.90 -3.75
C ILE A 60 -1.12 9.02 -4.80
N GLU A 61 -1.89 10.08 -4.75
CA GLU A 61 -2.96 10.28 -5.72
C GLU A 61 -2.41 10.36 -7.14
N ARG A 62 -1.28 11.03 -7.29
CA ARG A 62 -0.66 11.16 -8.59
C ARG A 62 -0.24 9.82 -9.17
N ILE A 63 0.22 8.92 -8.31
CA ILE A 63 0.65 7.60 -8.74
C ILE A 63 -0.55 6.69 -9.01
N LEU A 64 -1.53 6.70 -8.11
CA LEU A 64 -2.64 5.75 -8.16
C LEU A 64 -3.78 6.19 -9.05
N GLY A 65 -4.00 7.48 -9.18
CA GLY A 65 -5.19 8.01 -9.83
C GLY A 65 -6.33 8.15 -8.83
N ASP A 66 -7.38 8.86 -9.21
CA ASP A 66 -8.43 9.25 -8.29
C ASP A 66 -9.10 8.09 -7.57
N LYS A 67 -9.51 7.08 -8.32
CA LYS A 67 -10.29 6.00 -7.73
C LYS A 67 -9.48 5.16 -6.77
N ARG A 68 -8.29 4.80 -7.17
CA ARG A 68 -7.44 3.99 -6.31
C ARG A 68 -6.96 4.78 -5.12
N ALA A 69 -6.68 6.06 -5.30
CA ALA A 69 -6.29 6.91 -4.18
C ALA A 69 -7.42 7.02 -3.17
N GLU A 70 -8.64 7.12 -3.64
CA GLU A 70 -9.78 7.19 -2.76
C GLU A 70 -9.91 5.92 -1.93
N ARG A 71 -9.72 4.77 -2.54
CA ARG A 71 -9.87 3.50 -1.83
C ARG A 71 -8.69 3.15 -0.94
N PHE A 72 -7.47 3.39 -1.42
CA PHE A 72 -6.26 2.91 -0.73
C PHE A 72 -5.37 4.00 -0.19
N GLY A 73 -5.53 5.23 -0.67
CA GLY A 73 -4.54 6.27 -0.43
C GLY A 73 -4.21 6.50 1.03
N ALA A 74 -5.22 6.67 1.87
CA ALA A 74 -4.98 6.93 3.28
C ALA A 74 -4.29 5.77 3.96
N ALA A 75 -4.72 4.55 3.64
CA ALA A 75 -4.14 3.36 4.25
C ALA A 75 -2.71 3.15 3.77
N PHE A 76 -2.44 3.40 2.50
CA PHE A 76 -1.07 3.30 1.99
C PHE A 76 -0.19 4.36 2.63
N LEU A 77 -0.70 5.56 2.83
CA LEU A 77 0.05 6.61 3.47
C LEU A 77 0.42 6.21 4.90
N ASP A 78 -0.49 5.59 5.62
CA ASP A 78 -0.22 5.10 6.96
C ASP A 78 0.90 4.06 6.95
N VAL A 79 0.90 3.15 5.98
CA VAL A 79 1.96 2.17 5.85
C VAL A 79 3.30 2.86 5.65
N LEU A 80 3.33 3.84 4.77
CA LEU A 80 4.58 4.54 4.48
C LEU A 80 5.09 5.33 5.69
N ARG A 81 4.19 5.93 6.43
CA ARG A 81 4.59 6.67 7.63
C ARG A 81 5.11 5.75 8.70
N ASP A 82 4.50 4.60 8.86
CA ASP A 82 4.96 3.62 9.85
C ASP A 82 6.30 3.02 9.47
N ALA A 83 6.61 2.97 8.20
CA ALA A 83 7.86 2.39 7.72
C ALA A 83 9.04 3.33 7.88
N THR A 84 8.80 4.61 8.09
CA THR A 84 9.88 5.57 8.33
C THR A 84 9.94 5.95 9.80
#